data_841bf8cabca1d94786370bed3e5e0b89
#
_entry.id   841bf8cabca1d94786370bed3e5e0b89
#
_cell.length_a   1.000
_cell.length_b   1.000
_cell.length_c   1.000
_cell.angle_alpha   90.00
_cell.angle_beta   90.00
_cell.angle_gamma   90.00
#
_symmetry.space_group_name_H-M   'P 1'
#
loop_
_entity.id
_entity.type
_entity.pdbx_description
1 polymer ?
#
loop_
_entity_poly.entity_id
_entity_poly.type
_entity_poly.pdbx_seq_one_letter_code
_entity_poly.pdbx_strand_id
1 'polypeptide(L)'
;RTGSMVFIKLAEGKSKSVIEKNIEILKSGIAYSFNFLQSLNKIYINGESILAQEVITHSVIYSKDSKEFIDINPRNKERPIEAKFGFNYSFANRIASNIPNFYTFFSMDDEKNNFGFLLHCNAFDKHSDRRKLQPDSQSNPRLFSYLIPDILSFVSSKKGDKYWDSNLKKNIIPFNELYAIFLL
;
A
#
# COMPACT_ATOMS: atom_id res chain seq x y z
N ARG A 1 24.59 -3.81 20.85
CA ARG A 1 23.62 -3.47 19.78
C ARG A 1 24.39 -2.80 18.65
N THR A 2 24.42 -3.40 17.47
CA THR A 2 24.96 -2.80 16.26
C THR A 2 23.85 -2.02 15.57
N GLY A 3 24.11 -0.78 15.20
CA GLY A 3 23.18 0.09 14.46
C GLY A 3 23.92 0.75 13.29
N SER A 4 23.16 1.17 12.29
CA SER A 4 23.69 1.97 11.18
C SER A 4 23.21 3.40 11.34
N MET A 5 24.11 4.35 11.03
CA MET A 5 23.80 5.78 11.03
C MET A 5 24.15 6.35 9.66
N VAL A 6 23.21 7.08 9.07
CA VAL A 6 23.38 7.73 7.78
C VAL A 6 23.25 9.24 7.97
N PHE A 7 24.26 9.98 7.52
CA PHE A 7 24.25 11.44 7.50
C PHE A 7 24.05 11.92 6.06
N ILE A 8 23.05 12.76 5.86
CA ILE A 8 22.80 13.39 4.56
C ILE A 8 22.95 14.89 4.70
N LYS A 9 23.96 15.45 4.03
CA LYS A 9 24.11 16.91 3.94
C LYS A 9 23.04 17.45 3.00
N LEU A 10 22.27 18.40 3.46
CA LEU A 10 21.28 19.06 2.62
C LEU A 10 21.95 19.95 1.57
N ALA A 11 21.41 19.96 0.36
CA ALA A 11 21.85 20.87 -0.67
C ALA A 11 21.59 22.33 -0.26
N GLU A 12 22.48 23.22 -0.63
CA GLU A 12 22.29 24.66 -0.42
C GLU A 12 20.98 25.13 -1.06
N GLY A 13 20.24 25.98 -0.35
CA GLY A 13 18.97 26.54 -0.81
C GLY A 13 17.71 25.72 -0.46
N LYS A 14 17.83 24.56 0.19
CA LYS A 14 16.66 23.87 0.75
C LYS A 14 16.23 24.51 2.06
N SER A 15 15.01 25.07 2.09
CA SER A 15 14.50 25.71 3.30
C SER A 15 14.11 24.66 4.35
N LYS A 16 14.27 25.00 5.62
CA LYS A 16 13.86 24.19 6.76
C LYS A 16 12.38 23.78 6.65
N SER A 17 11.51 24.68 6.21
CA SER A 17 10.08 24.43 6.04
C SER A 17 9.74 23.34 5.03
N VAL A 18 10.51 23.22 3.95
CA VAL A 18 10.33 22.13 2.95
C VAL A 18 10.68 20.78 3.58
N ILE A 19 11.73 20.75 4.39
CA ILE A 19 12.17 19.53 5.09
C ILE A 19 11.11 19.10 6.12
N GLU A 20 10.63 20.04 6.93
CA GLU A 20 9.60 19.79 7.92
C GLU A 20 8.30 19.25 7.28
N LYS A 21 7.87 19.87 6.18
CA LYS A 21 6.73 19.36 5.40
C LYS A 21 6.93 17.94 4.89
N ASN A 22 8.11 17.62 4.36
CA ASN A 22 8.41 16.28 3.89
C ASN A 22 8.48 15.25 5.04
N ILE A 23 8.94 15.66 6.22
CA ILE A 23 8.91 14.82 7.42
C ILE A 23 7.47 14.50 7.83
N GLU A 24 6.55 15.44 7.80
CA GLU A 24 5.14 15.19 8.14
C GLU A 24 4.46 14.25 7.14
N ILE A 25 4.76 14.40 5.84
CA ILE A 25 4.28 13.44 4.81
C ILE A 25 4.84 12.04 5.08
N LEU A 26 6.13 11.94 5.39
CA LEU A 26 6.78 10.68 5.73
C LEU A 26 6.17 10.04 6.99
N LYS A 27 5.92 10.83 8.05
CA LYS A 27 5.30 10.34 9.28
C LYS A 27 3.93 9.73 9.00
N SER A 28 3.09 10.39 8.19
CA SER A 28 1.76 9.89 7.88
C SER A 28 1.78 8.57 7.08
N GLY A 29 2.64 8.46 6.06
CA GLY A 29 2.80 7.22 5.29
C GLY A 29 3.37 6.07 6.13
N ILE A 30 4.38 6.35 6.97
CA ILE A 30 5.01 5.36 7.85
C ILE A 30 4.03 4.83 8.89
N ALA A 31 3.14 5.65 9.43
CA ALA A 31 2.15 5.22 10.41
C ALA A 31 1.29 4.04 9.91
N TYR A 32 0.95 4.03 8.62
CA TYR A 32 0.23 2.93 8.00
C TYR A 32 1.13 1.74 7.63
N SER A 33 2.43 1.97 7.41
CA SER A 33 3.38 0.91 7.04
C SER A 33 3.51 -0.18 8.12
N PHE A 34 3.25 0.13 9.39
CA PHE A 34 3.26 -0.84 10.49
C PHE A 34 2.33 -2.04 10.23
N ASN A 35 1.23 -1.86 9.50
CA ASN A 35 0.32 -2.94 9.15
C ASN A 35 0.95 -3.98 8.21
N PHE A 36 2.03 -3.61 7.54
CA PHE A 36 2.72 -4.43 6.54
C PHE A 36 4.12 -4.89 6.98
N LEU A 37 4.70 -4.25 8.00
CA LEU A 37 6.05 -4.51 8.52
C LEU A 37 5.98 -5.38 9.78
N GLN A 38 5.94 -6.69 9.61
CA GLN A 38 5.73 -7.65 10.70
C GLN A 38 6.78 -7.61 11.83
N SER A 39 8.00 -7.18 11.53
CA SER A 39 9.12 -7.18 12.49
C SER A 39 9.42 -5.81 13.10
N LEU A 40 8.63 -4.80 12.77
CA LEU A 40 8.89 -3.43 13.19
C LEU A 40 7.81 -2.97 14.18
N ASN A 41 8.21 -2.75 15.42
CA ASN A 41 7.28 -2.39 16.49
C ASN A 41 7.24 -0.88 16.77
N LYS A 42 8.33 -0.16 16.46
CA LYS A 42 8.45 1.28 16.75
C LYS A 42 9.35 1.96 15.73
N ILE A 43 8.95 3.15 15.33
CA ILE A 43 9.75 4.06 14.52
C ILE A 43 9.83 5.39 15.27
N TYR A 44 11.02 6.00 15.28
CA TYR A 44 11.23 7.33 15.83
C TYR A 44 11.68 8.27 14.72
N ILE A 45 11.09 9.46 14.68
CA ILE A 45 11.52 10.55 13.79
C ILE A 45 11.75 11.77 14.66
N ASN A 46 12.95 12.30 14.65
CA ASN A 46 13.37 13.43 15.49
C ASN A 46 13.11 13.20 17.00
N GLY A 47 13.27 11.95 17.47
CA GLY A 47 13.03 11.59 18.86
C GLY A 47 11.56 11.32 19.22
N GLU A 48 10.62 11.61 18.34
CA GLU A 48 9.20 11.32 18.52
C GLU A 48 8.87 9.91 18.04
N SER A 49 8.16 9.14 18.86
CA SER A 49 7.63 7.83 18.46
C SER A 49 6.46 8.01 17.49
N ILE A 50 6.55 7.38 16.33
CA ILE A 50 5.43 7.32 15.40
C ILE A 50 4.49 6.21 15.88
N LEU A 51 3.24 6.58 16.12
CA LEU A 51 2.18 5.64 16.48
C LEU A 51 1.67 4.93 15.21
N ALA A 52 1.48 3.62 15.32
CA ALA A 52 0.85 2.84 14.26
C ALA A 52 -0.59 3.32 14.04
N GLN A 53 -0.96 3.52 12.80
CA GLN A 53 -2.35 3.74 12.42
C GLN A 53 -2.95 2.38 12.06
N GLU A 54 -3.76 1.84 12.95
CA GLU A 54 -4.41 0.55 12.76
C GLU A 54 -5.44 0.59 11.63
N VAL A 55 -5.49 -0.51 10.87
CA VAL A 55 -6.48 -0.73 9.81
C VAL A 55 -7.02 -2.16 9.91
N ILE A 56 -8.23 -2.38 9.41
CA ILE A 56 -8.74 -3.74 9.20
C ILE A 56 -7.97 -4.33 8.02
N THR A 57 -7.37 -5.49 8.21
CA THR A 57 -6.56 -6.13 7.17
C THR A 57 -7.22 -7.39 6.62
N HIS A 58 -7.05 -7.59 5.31
CA HIS A 58 -7.33 -8.84 4.61
C HIS A 58 -6.09 -9.27 3.84
N SER A 59 -5.69 -10.52 4.01
CA SER A 59 -4.47 -11.05 3.39
C SER A 59 -4.81 -12.10 2.35
N VAL A 60 -4.08 -12.08 1.23
CA VAL A 60 -4.15 -13.06 0.15
C VAL A 60 -2.76 -13.61 -0.10
N ILE A 61 -2.64 -14.92 -0.26
CA ILE A 61 -1.37 -15.59 -0.52
C ILE A 61 -1.55 -16.51 -1.72
N TYR A 62 -0.75 -16.29 -2.77
CA TYR A 62 -0.65 -17.22 -3.88
C TYR A 62 0.64 -18.02 -3.74
N SER A 63 0.51 -19.34 -3.60
CA SER A 63 1.65 -20.25 -3.48
C SER A 63 2.44 -20.29 -4.79
N LYS A 64 3.71 -20.69 -4.73
CA LYS A 64 4.60 -20.77 -5.91
C LYS A 64 4.08 -21.68 -7.02
N ASP A 65 3.29 -22.70 -6.67
CA ASP A 65 2.75 -23.66 -7.61
C ASP A 65 1.32 -23.31 -8.06
N SER A 66 0.78 -22.20 -7.59
CA SER A 66 -0.56 -21.77 -7.98
C SER A 66 -0.58 -21.21 -9.40
N LYS A 67 -1.73 -21.33 -10.04
CA LYS A 67 -1.95 -20.77 -11.38
C LYS A 67 -1.69 -19.27 -11.40
N GLU A 68 -2.17 -18.57 -10.38
CA GLU A 68 -2.01 -17.12 -10.21
C GLU A 68 -0.53 -16.73 -10.18
N PHE A 69 0.28 -17.47 -9.39
CA PHE A 69 1.72 -17.21 -9.31
C PHE A 69 2.41 -17.39 -10.66
N ILE A 70 2.06 -18.48 -11.38
CA ILE A 70 2.64 -18.78 -12.69
C ILE A 70 2.26 -17.72 -13.73
N ASP A 71 0.99 -17.31 -13.75
CA ASP A 71 0.48 -16.29 -14.69
C ASP A 71 1.06 -14.90 -14.43
N ILE A 72 1.23 -14.52 -13.16
CA ILE A 72 1.82 -13.23 -12.77
C ILE A 72 3.31 -13.20 -13.12
N ASN A 73 3.99 -14.33 -13.00
CA ASN A 73 5.43 -14.48 -13.25
C ASN A 73 6.28 -13.36 -12.61
N PRO A 74 6.22 -13.20 -11.29
CA PRO A 74 6.89 -12.11 -10.60
C PRO A 74 8.42 -12.20 -10.75
N ARG A 75 9.12 -11.07 -10.72
CA ARG A 75 10.60 -11.03 -10.79
C ARG A 75 11.23 -11.81 -9.65
N ASN A 76 10.68 -11.74 -8.45
CA ASN A 76 11.13 -12.54 -7.31
C ASN A 76 10.37 -13.87 -7.22
N LYS A 77 10.86 -14.89 -7.91
CA LYS A 77 10.27 -16.23 -7.97
C LYS A 77 10.55 -17.11 -6.74
N GLU A 78 11.31 -16.61 -5.76
CA GLU A 78 11.73 -17.42 -4.60
C GLU A 78 10.67 -17.47 -3.49
N ARG A 79 9.74 -16.54 -3.48
CA ARG A 79 8.73 -16.40 -2.42
C ARG A 79 7.32 -16.46 -2.96
N PRO A 80 6.35 -16.95 -2.18
CA PRO A 80 4.94 -16.79 -2.50
C PRO A 80 4.59 -15.32 -2.72
N ILE A 81 3.54 -15.06 -3.51
CA ILE A 81 2.99 -13.72 -3.61
C ILE A 81 2.14 -13.48 -2.37
N GLU A 82 2.48 -12.46 -1.64
CA GLU A 82 1.73 -12.01 -0.46
C GLU A 82 1.18 -10.62 -0.71
N ALA A 83 -0.13 -10.51 -0.70
CA ALA A 83 -0.84 -9.24 -0.76
C ALA A 83 -1.63 -9.02 0.54
N LYS A 84 -1.68 -7.77 0.98
CA LYS A 84 -2.42 -7.37 2.17
C LYS A 84 -3.16 -6.08 1.91
N PHE A 85 -4.47 -6.13 2.07
CA PHE A 85 -5.35 -4.98 1.96
C PHE A 85 -5.57 -4.37 3.34
N GLY A 86 -5.61 -3.05 3.42
CA GLY A 86 -5.89 -2.31 4.65
C GLY A 86 -7.07 -1.37 4.46
N PHE A 87 -8.07 -1.47 5.33
CA PHE A 87 -9.28 -0.65 5.31
C PHE A 87 -9.37 0.18 6.58
N ASN A 88 -10.00 1.34 6.50
CA ASN A 88 -10.32 2.10 7.70
C ASN A 88 -11.13 1.25 8.67
N TYR A 89 -10.83 1.37 9.97
CA TYR A 89 -11.39 0.53 11.02
C TYR A 89 -12.92 0.50 11.06
N SER A 90 -13.55 1.60 10.72
CA SER A 90 -15.02 1.68 10.71
C SER A 90 -15.67 1.24 9.39
N PHE A 91 -14.91 0.93 8.36
CA PHE A 91 -15.40 0.86 6.97
C PHE A 91 -16.24 2.08 6.52
N ALA A 92 -16.54 2.99 7.45
CA ALA A 92 -17.38 4.15 7.19
C ALA A 92 -16.65 5.23 6.41
N ASN A 93 -15.32 5.23 6.49
CA ASN A 93 -14.49 6.26 5.86
C ASN A 93 -13.47 5.64 4.93
N ARG A 94 -13.19 6.34 3.85
CA ARG A 94 -12.04 6.05 3.00
C ARG A 94 -10.74 6.32 3.76
N ILE A 95 -9.68 5.63 3.40
CA ILE A 95 -8.34 6.11 3.72
C ILE A 95 -8.17 7.49 3.08
N ALA A 96 -7.65 8.45 3.82
CA ALA A 96 -7.52 9.82 3.35
C ALA A 96 -6.69 9.89 2.06
N SER A 97 -7.11 10.73 1.12
CA SER A 97 -6.50 10.81 -0.23
C SER A 97 -5.04 11.31 -0.24
N ASN A 98 -4.58 11.92 0.85
CA ASN A 98 -3.18 12.30 1.02
C ASN A 98 -2.29 11.16 1.51
N ILE A 99 -2.86 10.01 1.87
CA ILE A 99 -2.11 8.81 2.26
C ILE A 99 -1.85 7.98 1.00
N PRO A 100 -0.60 7.57 0.75
CA PRO A 100 -0.27 6.65 -0.34
C PRO A 100 -1.06 5.36 -0.21
N ASN A 101 -1.59 4.86 -1.31
CA ASN A 101 -2.41 3.64 -1.29
C ASN A 101 -1.59 2.36 -1.49
N PHE A 102 -0.45 2.43 -2.20
CA PHE A 102 0.37 1.27 -2.50
C PHE A 102 1.61 1.20 -1.64
N TYR A 103 1.94 -0.03 -1.23
CA TYR A 103 3.06 -0.35 -0.35
C TYR A 103 3.82 -1.57 -0.86
N THR A 104 5.16 -1.49 -0.80
CA THR A 104 6.05 -2.66 -0.84
C THR A 104 6.95 -2.60 0.37
N PHE A 105 6.38 -2.76 1.58
CA PHE A 105 6.89 -2.41 2.90
C PHE A 105 6.79 -0.91 3.19
N PHE A 106 7.35 -0.03 2.36
CA PHE A 106 7.17 1.41 2.44
C PHE A 106 6.18 1.91 1.38
N SER A 107 5.65 3.09 1.62
CA SER A 107 4.71 3.74 0.71
C SER A 107 5.33 4.05 -0.65
N MET A 108 4.52 3.98 -1.69
CA MET A 108 4.83 4.48 -3.02
C MET A 108 4.20 5.87 -3.19
N ASP A 109 4.93 6.90 -2.81
CA ASP A 109 4.38 8.27 -2.66
C ASP A 109 4.00 8.94 -3.97
N ASP A 110 4.57 8.47 -5.10
CA ASP A 110 4.26 8.99 -6.43
C ASP A 110 3.16 8.18 -7.14
N GLU A 111 2.69 7.08 -6.54
CA GLU A 111 1.57 6.33 -7.06
C GLU A 111 0.27 6.93 -6.55
N LYS A 112 -0.35 7.74 -7.40
CA LYS A 112 -1.60 8.43 -7.06
C LYS A 112 -2.77 7.68 -7.65
N ASN A 113 -3.59 7.13 -6.80
CA ASN A 113 -4.89 6.59 -7.16
C ASN A 113 -5.91 7.00 -6.10
N ASN A 114 -7.18 6.86 -6.41
CA ASN A 114 -8.26 7.21 -5.50
C ASN A 114 -8.86 5.99 -4.79
N PHE A 115 -8.11 4.92 -4.62
CA PHE A 115 -8.59 3.81 -3.81
C PHE A 115 -8.84 4.25 -2.37
N GLY A 116 -9.95 3.82 -1.82
CA GLY A 116 -10.29 4.08 -0.42
C GLY A 116 -9.64 3.11 0.56
N PHE A 117 -8.66 2.33 0.12
CA PHE A 117 -7.96 1.29 0.88
C PHE A 117 -6.46 1.32 0.60
N LEU A 118 -5.69 0.66 1.45
CA LEU A 118 -4.26 0.44 1.28
C LEU A 118 -4.02 -0.94 0.65
N LEU A 119 -3.01 -1.06 -0.18
CA LEU A 119 -2.59 -2.32 -0.76
C LEU A 119 -1.09 -2.51 -0.65
N HIS A 120 -0.68 -3.50 0.10
CA HIS A 120 0.67 -4.01 0.11
C HIS A 120 0.76 -5.26 -0.77
N CYS A 121 1.80 -5.35 -1.60
CA CYS A 121 2.14 -6.59 -2.28
C CYS A 121 3.64 -6.71 -2.49
N ASN A 122 4.21 -7.87 -2.14
CA ASN A 122 5.63 -8.15 -2.33
C ASN A 122 6.00 -8.39 -3.81
N ALA A 123 5.02 -8.67 -4.67
CA ALA A 123 5.20 -8.97 -6.09
C ALA A 123 5.05 -7.74 -7.01
N PHE A 124 4.76 -6.56 -6.48
CA PHE A 124 4.71 -5.36 -7.30
C PHE A 124 6.02 -5.14 -8.06
N ASP A 125 5.91 -5.02 -9.37
CA ASP A 125 6.99 -4.55 -10.23
C ASP A 125 7.07 -3.03 -10.11
N LYS A 126 8.20 -2.55 -9.57
CA LYS A 126 8.41 -1.17 -9.15
C LYS A 126 9.35 -0.46 -10.08
N HIS A 127 9.10 0.82 -10.30
CA HIS A 127 10.07 1.72 -10.91
C HIS A 127 11.38 1.74 -10.11
N SER A 128 12.49 2.14 -10.73
CA SER A 128 13.82 2.13 -10.14
C SER A 128 13.93 2.95 -8.84
N ASP A 129 13.18 4.04 -8.71
CA ASP A 129 13.10 4.88 -7.52
C ASP A 129 12.21 4.30 -6.40
N ARG A 130 11.47 3.21 -6.69
CA ARG A 130 10.54 2.52 -5.77
C ARG A 130 9.36 3.36 -5.29
N ARG A 131 9.11 4.52 -5.88
CA ARG A 131 8.05 5.44 -5.47
C ARG A 131 6.75 5.27 -6.24
N LYS A 132 6.77 4.49 -7.31
CA LYS A 132 5.61 4.15 -8.15
C LYS A 132 5.75 2.76 -8.76
N LEU A 133 4.64 2.25 -9.28
CA LEU A 133 4.64 1.03 -10.08
C LEU A 133 5.40 1.25 -11.38
N GLN A 134 5.96 0.16 -11.92
CA GLN A 134 6.62 0.18 -13.23
C GLN A 134 5.56 0.35 -14.32
N PRO A 135 5.58 1.46 -15.10
CA PRO A 135 4.54 1.73 -16.11
C PRO A 135 4.42 0.65 -17.19
N ASP A 136 5.57 0.09 -17.64
CA ASP A 136 5.64 -0.90 -18.71
C ASP A 136 5.61 -2.34 -18.17
N SER A 137 5.17 -2.53 -16.93
CA SER A 137 5.13 -3.85 -16.30
C SER A 137 4.04 -4.71 -16.93
N GLN A 138 4.41 -5.91 -17.34
CA GLN A 138 3.46 -6.94 -17.77
C GLN A 138 2.90 -7.73 -16.57
N SER A 139 3.61 -7.74 -15.43
CA SER A 139 3.21 -8.50 -14.26
C SER A 139 2.20 -7.75 -13.39
N ASN A 140 2.28 -6.41 -13.30
CA ASN A 140 1.36 -5.62 -12.50
C ASN A 140 -0.11 -5.76 -12.94
N PRO A 141 -0.47 -5.61 -14.22
CA PRO A 141 -1.86 -5.82 -14.66
C PRO A 141 -2.38 -7.23 -14.36
N ARG A 142 -1.54 -8.26 -14.57
CA ARG A 142 -1.90 -9.64 -14.23
C ARG A 142 -2.12 -9.82 -12.73
N LEU A 143 -1.25 -9.25 -11.90
CA LEU A 143 -1.41 -9.26 -10.44
C LEU A 143 -2.74 -8.63 -10.03
N PHE A 144 -3.09 -7.46 -10.56
CA PHE A 144 -4.35 -6.80 -10.26
C PHE A 144 -5.56 -7.60 -10.74
N SER A 145 -5.47 -8.33 -11.86
CA SER A 145 -6.58 -9.16 -12.35
C SER A 145 -6.97 -10.27 -11.37
N TYR A 146 -6.05 -10.72 -10.53
CA TYR A 146 -6.33 -11.67 -9.44
C TYR A 146 -6.72 -10.97 -8.15
N LEU A 147 -6.01 -9.90 -7.76
CA LEU A 147 -6.26 -9.21 -6.49
C LEU A 147 -7.61 -8.51 -6.43
N ILE A 148 -8.11 -7.98 -7.56
CA ILE A 148 -9.38 -7.25 -7.59
C ILE A 148 -10.58 -8.16 -7.26
N PRO A 149 -10.74 -9.36 -7.83
CA PRO A 149 -11.79 -10.29 -7.43
C PRO A 149 -11.74 -10.63 -5.94
N ASP A 150 -10.54 -10.85 -5.38
CA ASP A 150 -10.37 -11.17 -3.96
C ASP A 150 -10.83 -10.03 -3.05
N ILE A 151 -10.44 -8.78 -3.37
CA ILE A 151 -10.88 -7.62 -2.60
C ILE A 151 -12.39 -7.40 -2.71
N LEU A 152 -12.95 -7.57 -3.91
CA LEU A 152 -14.41 -7.45 -4.12
C LEU A 152 -15.18 -8.50 -3.34
N SER A 153 -14.68 -9.73 -3.30
CA SER A 153 -15.24 -10.83 -2.52
C SER A 153 -15.21 -10.51 -1.03
N PHE A 154 -14.04 -10.06 -0.52
CA PHE A 154 -13.91 -9.66 0.88
C PHE A 154 -14.85 -8.53 1.25
N VAL A 155 -14.87 -7.45 0.48
CA VAL A 155 -15.74 -6.30 0.72
C VAL A 155 -17.22 -6.71 0.65
N SER A 156 -17.59 -7.60 -0.26
CA SER A 156 -18.96 -8.12 -0.36
C SER A 156 -19.36 -9.01 0.82
N SER A 157 -18.42 -9.77 1.39
CA SER A 157 -18.66 -10.61 2.58
C SER A 157 -18.96 -9.79 3.84
N LYS A 158 -18.62 -8.51 3.86
CA LYS A 158 -18.90 -7.59 4.97
C LYS A 158 -20.25 -6.91 4.89
N LYS A 159 -21.06 -7.21 3.87
CA LYS A 159 -22.43 -6.73 3.75
C LYS A 159 -23.25 -7.27 4.92
N GLY A 160 -23.81 -6.36 5.72
CA GLY A 160 -24.53 -6.71 6.94
C GLY A 160 -23.75 -6.49 8.24
N ASP A 161 -22.47 -6.20 8.17
CA ASP A 161 -21.73 -5.66 9.32
C ASP A 161 -22.34 -4.29 9.71
N LYS A 162 -22.43 -4.02 11.04
CA LYS A 162 -22.98 -2.76 11.56
C LYS A 162 -22.25 -1.50 11.07
N TYR A 163 -21.04 -1.67 10.59
CA TYR A 163 -20.20 -0.60 10.03
C TYR A 163 -20.24 -0.56 8.50
N TRP A 164 -21.01 -1.45 7.87
CA TRP A 164 -21.15 -1.53 6.42
C TRP A 164 -22.15 -0.48 5.93
N ASP A 165 -21.68 0.51 5.22
CA ASP A 165 -22.53 1.43 4.47
C ASP A 165 -22.62 0.97 3.01
N SER A 166 -23.84 0.94 2.44
CA SER A 166 -24.08 0.62 1.03
C SER A 166 -23.37 1.58 0.07
N ASN A 167 -23.07 2.80 0.51
CA ASN A 167 -22.27 3.79 -0.22
C ASN A 167 -20.78 3.46 -0.18
N LEU A 168 -20.32 2.69 0.78
CA LEU A 168 -18.93 2.35 0.97
C LEU A 168 -18.35 1.59 -0.24
N LYS A 169 -19.15 0.67 -0.83
CA LYS A 169 -18.73 -0.07 -2.02
C LYS A 169 -18.38 0.87 -3.18
N LYS A 170 -19.13 1.95 -3.36
CA LYS A 170 -18.86 2.98 -4.37
C LYS A 170 -17.67 3.85 -4.00
N ASN A 171 -17.42 4.03 -2.71
CA ASN A 171 -16.39 4.92 -2.20
C ASN A 171 -15.02 4.22 -2.02
N ILE A 172 -15.00 2.91 -1.74
CA ILE A 172 -13.75 2.14 -1.58
C ILE A 172 -13.14 1.82 -2.93
N ILE A 173 -13.98 1.51 -3.92
CA ILE A 173 -13.53 1.13 -5.26
C ILE A 173 -14.34 1.94 -6.26
N PRO A 174 -13.87 3.12 -6.64
CA PRO A 174 -14.51 3.86 -7.71
C PRO A 174 -14.37 3.04 -9.00
N PHE A 175 -15.50 2.64 -9.55
CA PHE A 175 -15.59 1.72 -10.71
C PHE A 175 -14.77 2.20 -11.91
N ASN A 176 -14.66 3.53 -12.10
CA ASN A 176 -13.91 4.15 -13.18
C ASN A 176 -12.39 3.96 -13.07
N GLU A 177 -11.86 3.77 -11.86
CA GLU A 177 -10.42 3.60 -11.64
C GLU A 177 -10.00 2.13 -11.71
N LEU A 178 -10.89 1.20 -11.35
CA LEU A 178 -10.68 -0.21 -11.64
C LEU A 178 -10.51 -0.44 -13.15
N TYR A 179 -11.31 0.26 -13.97
CA TYR A 179 -11.21 0.16 -15.42
C TYR A 179 -9.88 0.72 -15.95
N ALA A 180 -9.36 1.78 -15.35
CA ALA A 180 -8.07 2.36 -15.75
C ALA A 180 -6.89 1.42 -15.48
N ILE A 181 -6.96 0.63 -14.41
CA ILE A 181 -5.93 -0.39 -14.08
C ILE A 181 -5.97 -1.55 -15.07
N PHE A 182 -7.13 -1.88 -15.64
CA PHE A 182 -7.26 -2.92 -16.65
C PHE A 182 -6.83 -2.48 -18.06
N LEU A 183 -6.70 -1.18 -18.30
CA LEU A 183 -6.32 -0.62 -19.60
C LEU A 183 -4.84 -0.21 -19.67
N LEU A 184 -4.08 -0.34 -18.58
CA LEU A 184 -2.63 -0.19 -18.53
C LEU A 184 -1.96 -1.55 -18.72
#